data_8e1649cf0868502bdcbed0d1adbfad57
#
_entry.id   8e1649cf0868502bdcbed0d1adbfad57
#
_cell.length_a   1.000
_cell.length_b   1.000
_cell.length_c   1.000
_cell.angle_alpha   90.00
_cell.angle_beta   90.00
_cell.angle_gamma   90.00
#
_symmetry.space_group_name_H-M   'P 1'
#
loop_
_entity.id
_entity.type
_entity.pdbx_description
1 polymer ?
#
loop_
_entity_poly.entity_id
_entity_poly.type
_entity_poly.pdbx_seq_one_letter_code
_entity_poly.pdbx_strand_id
1 'polypeptide(L)' 'MTDNERKDKMDHMFFLIKETEVLKNRFQPHDTGHIRGAVRVLEHRIQEIREELI' A
#
# COMPACT_ATOMS: atom_id res chain seq x y z
N MET A 1 -16.10 0.87 14.83
CA MET A 1 -15.91 0.25 13.49
C MET A 1 -16.69 -1.05 13.42
N THR A 2 -17.53 -1.20 12.40
CA THR A 2 -18.28 -2.43 12.19
C THR A 2 -17.39 -3.52 11.58
N ASP A 3 -17.84 -4.77 11.65
CA ASP A 3 -17.10 -5.89 11.05
C ASP A 3 -16.93 -5.72 9.53
N ASN A 4 -17.97 -5.20 8.87
CA ASN A 4 -17.90 -4.96 7.43
C ASN A 4 -16.90 -3.87 7.08
N GLU A 5 -16.86 -2.78 7.85
CA GLU A 5 -15.89 -1.70 7.64
C GLU A 5 -14.47 -2.21 7.86
N ARG A 6 -14.27 -3.03 8.88
CA ARG A 6 -12.97 -3.61 9.17
C ARG A 6 -12.50 -4.51 8.03
N LYS A 7 -13.40 -5.34 7.52
CA LYS A 7 -13.10 -6.21 6.39
C LYS A 7 -12.73 -5.41 5.15
N ASP A 8 -13.50 -4.36 4.86
CA ASP A 8 -13.22 -3.51 3.70
C ASP A 8 -11.85 -2.83 3.81
N LYS A 9 -11.50 -2.39 5.01
CA LYS A 9 -10.19 -1.78 5.24
C LYS A 9 -9.06 -2.79 5.08
N MET A 10 -9.26 -4.02 5.55
CA MET A 10 -8.27 -5.09 5.39
C MET A 10 -8.09 -5.43 3.90
N ASP A 11 -9.18 -5.56 3.15
CA ASP A 11 -9.12 -5.82 1.73
C ASP A 11 -8.39 -4.72 0.98
N HIS A 12 -8.66 -3.47 1.35
CA HIS A 12 -7.98 -2.32 0.76
C HIS A 12 -6.49 -2.34 1.07
N MET A 13 -6.14 -2.67 2.31
CA MET A 13 -4.74 -2.77 2.73
C MET A 13 -4.00 -3.84 1.92
N PHE A 14 -4.61 -5.03 1.75
CA PHE A 14 -4.01 -6.09 0.96
C PHE A 14 -3.83 -5.69 -0.50
N PHE A 15 -4.80 -4.98 -1.05
CA PHE A 15 -4.70 -4.45 -2.41
C PHE A 15 -3.49 -3.52 -2.54
N LEU A 16 -3.32 -2.61 -1.59
CA LEU A 16 -2.19 -1.67 -1.61
C LEU A 16 -0.86 -2.38 -1.45
N ILE A 17 -0.79 -3.40 -0.61
CA ILE A 17 0.43 -4.20 -0.44
C ILE A 17 0.80 -4.87 -1.76
N LYS A 18 -0.18 -5.44 -2.45
CA LYS A 18 0.03 -6.11 -3.73
C LYS A 18 0.52 -5.12 -4.79
N GLU A 19 -0.08 -3.93 -4.85
CA GLU A 19 0.34 -2.88 -5.77
C GLU A 19 1.77 -2.43 -5.48
N THR A 20 2.12 -2.33 -4.20
CA THR A 20 3.48 -1.96 -3.80
C THR A 20 4.49 -2.99 -4.30
N GLU A 21 4.16 -4.27 -4.18
CA GLU A 21 5.03 -5.35 -4.66
C GLU A 21 5.21 -5.30 -6.17
N VAL A 22 4.13 -5.04 -6.91
CA VAL A 22 4.18 -4.90 -8.37
C VAL A 22 5.11 -3.76 -8.75
N LEU A 23 5.00 -2.61 -8.09
CA LEU A 23 5.87 -1.48 -8.37
C LEU A 23 7.33 -1.77 -8.04
N LYS A 24 7.58 -2.43 -6.91
CA LYS A 24 8.94 -2.80 -6.53
C LYS A 24 9.58 -3.75 -7.55
N ASN A 25 8.80 -4.66 -8.11
CA ASN A 25 9.28 -5.60 -9.11
C ASN A 25 9.57 -4.93 -10.46
N ARG A 26 9.02 -3.74 -10.69
CA ARG A 26 9.26 -2.98 -11.91
C ARG A 26 10.40 -1.98 -11.78
N PHE A 27 11.14 -2.03 -10.70
CA PHE A 27 12.26 -1.11 -10.47
C PHE A 27 13.30 -1.25 -11.57
N GLN A 28 13.51 -0.15 -12.31
CA GLN A 28 14.58 -0.02 -13.29
C GLN A 28 15.54 1.07 -12.77
N PRO A 29 16.85 0.94 -12.98
CA PRO A 29 17.79 1.92 -12.45
C PRO A 29 17.52 3.37 -12.87
N HIS A 30 16.95 3.58 -14.05
CA HIS A 30 16.68 4.91 -14.58
C HIS A 30 15.32 5.48 -14.20
N ASP A 31 14.41 4.65 -13.64
CA ASP A 31 13.06 5.07 -13.29
C ASP A 31 12.82 5.16 -11.78
N THR A 32 13.88 5.05 -11.00
CA THR A 32 13.78 4.87 -9.55
C THR A 32 13.07 5.99 -8.81
N GLY A 33 13.22 7.23 -9.29
CA GLY A 33 12.65 8.39 -8.61
C GLY A 33 11.14 8.35 -8.51
N HIS A 34 10.46 8.11 -9.62
CA HIS A 34 9.00 8.07 -9.67
C HIS A 34 8.45 6.86 -8.92
N ILE A 35 9.08 5.71 -9.11
CA ILE A 35 8.62 4.47 -8.47
C ILE A 35 8.80 4.55 -6.96
N ARG A 36 9.92 5.10 -6.49
CA ARG A 36 10.15 5.29 -5.05
C ARG A 36 9.10 6.20 -4.43
N GLY A 37 8.74 7.27 -5.11
CA GLY A 37 7.70 8.18 -4.65
C GLY A 37 6.36 7.47 -4.52
N ALA A 38 5.97 6.72 -5.55
CA ALA A 38 4.72 5.96 -5.54
C ALA A 38 4.71 4.90 -4.44
N VAL A 39 5.80 4.16 -4.29
CA VAL A 39 5.92 3.13 -3.24
C VAL A 39 5.80 3.76 -1.85
N ARG A 40 6.46 4.90 -1.64
CA ARG A 40 6.40 5.59 -0.35
C ARG A 40 4.99 6.02 -0.01
N VAL A 41 4.26 6.56 -0.98
CA VAL A 41 2.86 6.95 -0.78
C VAL A 41 2.00 5.75 -0.42
N LEU A 42 2.16 4.64 -1.13
CA LEU A 42 1.41 3.42 -0.86
C LEU A 42 1.74 2.84 0.51
N GLU A 43 3.01 2.80 0.87
CA GLU A 43 3.43 2.30 2.18
C GLU A 43 2.89 3.15 3.32
N HIS A 44 2.86 4.47 3.14
CA HIS A 44 2.29 5.38 4.12
C HIS A 44 0.79 5.11 4.29
N ARG A 45 0.08 4.89 3.18
CA ARG A 45 -1.35 4.59 3.21
C ARG A 45 -1.61 3.25 3.91
N ILE A 46 -0.79 2.25 3.63
CA ILE A 46 -0.88 0.95 4.30
C ILE A 46 -0.72 1.12 5.80
N GLN A 47 0.26 1.91 6.22
CA GLN A 47 0.51 2.16 7.63
C GLN A 47 -0.67 2.85 8.31
N GLU A 48 -1.28 3.84 7.65
CA GLU A 48 -2.46 4.50 8.18
C GLU A 48 -3.62 3.53 8.41
N ILE A 49 -3.89 2.68 7.42
CA ILE A 49 -4.97 1.69 7.52
C ILE A 49 -4.66 0.69 8.63
N ARG A 50 -3.41 0.26 8.70
CA ARG A 50 -2.97 -0.68 9.74
C ARG A 50 -3.21 -0.11 11.14
N GLU A 51 -2.89 1.17 11.34
CA GLU A 51 -3.12 1.85 12.60
C GLU A 51 -4.60 1.93 12.94
N GLU A 52 -5.46 2.11 11.94
CA GLU A 52 -6.91 2.12 12.15
C GLU A 52 -7.44 0.75 12.56
N LEU A 53 -6.79 -0.33 12.14
CA LEU A 53 -7.22 -1.70 12.43
C LEU A 53 -6.74 -2.22 13.80
N ILE A 54 -5.73 -1.60 14.34
CA ILE A 54 -5.22 -1.94 15.67
C ILE A 54 -6.05 -1.20 16.72
#